data_f0219b07d61b74b75ce4cec1e215f4a7
#
_entry.id   f0219b07d61b74b75ce4cec1e215f4a7
#
_cell.length_a   1.000
_cell.length_b   1.000
_cell.length_c   1.000
_cell.angle_alpha   90.00
_cell.angle_beta   90.00
_cell.angle_gamma   90.00
#
_symmetry.space_group_name_H-M   'P 1'
#
loop_
_entity.id
_entity.type
_entity.pdbx_description
1 polymer ?
#
loop_
_entity_poly.entity_id
_entity_poly.type
_entity_poly.pdbx_seq_one_letter_code
_entity_poly.pdbx_strand_id
1 'polypeptide(L)'
;MSDILEKILATKREEIAAAKQSEPLEVVREAAEWAPPARNFTAALRAKIAAGHPAVIAEIKKASPSKGVIRADFHPAEIAASYEKGGAACLSVLTDRQYFQGAPDYLKAARDACALPVLRKDFMIDPYQVYEARAMSADCILLIVGAFTPPFPKGGRGGISQMQELESLAHGLGMAVLVESHDGEELEAALELKTPLIGINNRNLRTFETRLETTIDLMEHIPADRIVITESGILTPAGVALMRAHEVNTFLVGEAFMKAPDPGAELARLFAG
;
A
#
# COMPACT_ATOMS: atom_id res chain seq x y z
N MET A 1 -12.59 5.99 14.32
CA MET A 1 -11.33 6.38 13.65
C MET A 1 -10.25 6.60 14.71
N SER A 2 -8.98 6.38 14.45
CA SER A 2 -7.91 6.69 15.43
C SER A 2 -7.54 8.17 15.34
N ASP A 3 -7.12 8.78 16.48
CA ASP A 3 -6.73 10.19 16.53
C ASP A 3 -5.62 10.54 15.52
N ILE A 4 -4.71 9.60 15.25
CA ILE A 4 -3.63 9.82 14.28
C ILE A 4 -4.17 9.82 12.84
N LEU A 5 -5.09 8.93 12.49
CA LEU A 5 -5.69 8.88 11.16
C LEU A 5 -6.52 10.15 10.89
N GLU A 6 -7.29 10.64 11.87
CA GLU A 6 -8.03 11.89 11.74
C GLU A 6 -7.12 13.09 11.46
N LYS A 7 -6.01 13.19 12.19
CA LYS A 7 -4.99 14.24 11.97
C LYS A 7 -4.39 14.14 10.57
N ILE A 8 -4.01 12.94 10.13
CA ILE A 8 -3.47 12.71 8.79
C ILE A 8 -4.48 13.13 7.72
N LEU A 9 -5.74 12.72 7.86
CA LEU A 9 -6.78 13.05 6.90
C LEU A 9 -7.11 14.55 6.86
N ALA A 10 -7.03 15.25 8.00
CA ALA A 10 -7.17 16.71 8.04
C ALA A 10 -6.06 17.39 7.24
N THR A 11 -4.80 17.02 7.50
CA THR A 11 -3.65 17.51 6.73
C THR A 11 -3.79 17.18 5.24
N LYS A 12 -4.23 15.96 4.91
CA LYS A 12 -4.39 15.55 3.52
C LYS A 12 -5.43 16.37 2.77
N ARG A 13 -6.53 16.78 3.41
CA ARG A 13 -7.50 17.69 2.80
C ARG A 13 -6.91 19.06 2.49
N GLU A 14 -6.05 19.58 3.38
CA GLU A 14 -5.33 20.84 3.16
C GLU A 14 -4.33 20.71 2.00
N GLU A 15 -3.55 19.62 1.96
CA GLU A 15 -2.60 19.33 0.87
C GLU A 15 -3.32 19.23 -0.48
N ILE A 16 -4.45 18.53 -0.55
CA ILE A 16 -5.25 18.39 -1.77
C ILE A 16 -5.80 19.76 -2.21
N ALA A 17 -6.31 20.56 -1.28
CA ALA A 17 -6.82 21.90 -1.59
C ALA A 17 -5.71 22.81 -2.15
N ALA A 18 -4.53 22.77 -1.56
CA ALA A 18 -3.37 23.53 -2.05
C ALA A 18 -2.88 23.00 -3.41
N ALA A 19 -2.83 21.69 -3.60
CA ALA A 19 -2.44 21.07 -4.87
C ALA A 19 -3.38 21.48 -6.01
N LYS A 20 -4.70 21.43 -5.80
CA LYS A 20 -5.71 21.87 -6.79
C LYS A 20 -5.62 23.36 -7.15
N GLN A 21 -5.10 24.18 -6.25
CA GLN A 21 -4.84 25.62 -6.54
C GLN A 21 -3.57 25.83 -7.33
N SER A 22 -2.52 25.06 -7.06
CA SER A 22 -1.22 25.18 -7.73
C SER A 22 -1.20 24.53 -9.11
N GLU A 23 -1.89 23.41 -9.26
CA GLU A 23 -1.95 22.63 -10.49
C GLU A 23 -3.41 22.18 -10.74
N PRO A 24 -4.11 22.79 -11.71
CA PRO A 24 -5.50 22.45 -12.01
C PRO A 24 -5.69 20.99 -12.39
N LEU A 25 -6.88 20.44 -12.11
CA LEU A 25 -7.21 19.02 -12.36
C LEU A 25 -6.97 18.62 -13.82
N GLU A 26 -7.26 19.50 -14.77
CA GLU A 26 -7.08 19.27 -16.20
C GLU A 26 -5.61 19.01 -16.55
N VAL A 27 -4.68 19.74 -15.93
CA VAL A 27 -3.23 19.57 -16.13
C VAL A 27 -2.76 18.23 -15.58
N VAL A 28 -3.18 17.89 -14.35
CA VAL A 28 -2.80 16.62 -13.71
C VAL A 28 -3.41 15.44 -14.46
N ARG A 29 -4.64 15.60 -14.99
CA ARG A 29 -5.30 14.58 -15.79
C ARG A 29 -4.56 14.35 -17.10
N GLU A 30 -4.18 15.42 -17.81
CA GLU A 30 -3.38 15.32 -19.03
C GLU A 30 -2.04 14.63 -18.76
N ALA A 31 -1.34 15.00 -17.67
CA ALA A 31 -0.10 14.34 -17.25
C ALA A 31 -0.29 12.85 -16.94
N ALA A 32 -1.43 12.47 -16.33
CA ALA A 32 -1.77 11.08 -16.07
C ALA A 32 -2.02 10.28 -17.37
N GLU A 33 -2.66 10.89 -18.35
CA GLU A 33 -2.93 10.27 -19.67
C GLU A 33 -1.64 10.07 -20.49
N TRP A 34 -0.67 10.98 -20.35
CA TRP A 34 0.65 10.88 -20.99
C TRP A 34 1.67 10.01 -20.25
N ALA A 35 1.37 9.59 -19.03
CA ALA A 35 2.28 8.76 -18.26
C ALA A 35 2.51 7.39 -18.95
N PRO A 36 3.72 6.81 -18.85
CA PRO A 36 4.00 5.47 -19.40
C PRO A 36 2.98 4.45 -18.93
N PRO A 37 2.60 3.43 -19.71
CA PRO A 37 1.64 2.40 -19.28
C PRO A 37 1.96 1.83 -17.90
N ALA A 38 0.93 1.62 -17.09
CA ALA A 38 1.11 1.02 -15.78
C ALA A 38 1.62 -0.42 -15.89
N ARG A 39 2.59 -0.78 -15.05
CA ARG A 39 3.05 -2.16 -14.88
C ARG A 39 1.99 -2.98 -14.16
N ASN A 40 1.79 -4.23 -14.55
CA ASN A 40 0.72 -5.04 -13.98
C ASN A 40 1.07 -5.54 -12.57
N PHE A 41 0.64 -4.79 -11.56
CA PHE A 41 0.91 -5.06 -10.14
C PHE A 41 0.32 -6.42 -9.69
N THR A 42 -0.93 -6.68 -10.04
CA THR A 42 -1.61 -7.94 -9.69
C THR A 42 -0.97 -9.16 -10.36
N ALA A 43 -0.57 -9.04 -11.64
CA ALA A 43 0.08 -10.13 -12.34
C ALA A 43 1.46 -10.46 -11.74
N ALA A 44 2.22 -9.46 -11.28
CA ALA A 44 3.51 -9.69 -10.63
C ALA A 44 3.36 -10.49 -9.33
N LEU A 45 2.34 -10.20 -8.52
CA LEU A 45 2.03 -10.98 -7.31
C LEU A 45 1.61 -12.41 -7.67
N ARG A 46 0.67 -12.56 -8.62
CA ARG A 46 0.19 -13.88 -9.06
C ARG A 46 1.31 -14.76 -9.62
N ALA A 47 2.25 -14.18 -10.33
CA ALA A 47 3.40 -14.92 -10.90
C ALA A 47 4.27 -15.53 -9.79
N LYS A 48 4.54 -14.81 -8.70
CA LYS A 48 5.27 -15.33 -7.54
C LYS A 48 4.50 -16.45 -6.85
N ILE A 49 3.21 -16.25 -6.60
CA ILE A 49 2.34 -17.24 -5.94
C ILE A 49 2.27 -18.53 -6.79
N ALA A 50 2.05 -18.39 -8.09
CA ALA A 50 1.97 -19.54 -9.00
C ALA A 50 3.30 -20.32 -9.09
N ALA A 51 4.43 -19.67 -8.87
CA ALA A 51 5.75 -20.31 -8.78
C ALA A 51 6.02 -20.96 -7.40
N GLY A 52 5.04 -20.92 -6.45
CA GLY A 52 5.20 -21.44 -5.11
C GLY A 52 6.03 -20.57 -4.17
N HIS A 53 6.36 -19.35 -4.59
CA HIS A 53 7.15 -18.40 -3.80
C HIS A 53 6.26 -17.37 -3.10
N PRO A 54 6.69 -16.85 -1.92
CA PRO A 54 6.04 -15.71 -1.31
C PRO A 54 6.13 -14.49 -2.23
N ALA A 55 5.00 -13.78 -2.38
CA ALA A 55 4.93 -12.53 -3.13
C ALA A 55 5.14 -11.36 -2.18
N VAL A 56 6.30 -10.70 -2.25
CA VAL A 56 6.65 -9.61 -1.34
C VAL A 56 6.47 -8.26 -2.03
N ILE A 57 5.62 -7.41 -1.44
CA ILE A 57 5.54 -5.98 -1.71
C ILE A 57 6.52 -5.30 -0.75
N ALA A 58 7.68 -4.91 -1.27
CA ALA A 58 8.76 -4.36 -0.46
C ALA A 58 8.59 -2.86 -0.27
N GLU A 59 8.41 -2.41 1.00
CA GLU A 59 8.09 -1.02 1.31
C GLU A 59 9.36 -0.17 1.48
N ILE A 60 9.40 0.97 0.77
CA ILE A 60 10.42 2.02 0.85
C ILE A 60 9.85 3.13 1.74
N LYS A 61 10.31 3.17 3.01
CA LYS A 61 9.80 4.05 4.05
C LYS A 61 10.91 4.65 4.89
N LYS A 62 11.02 5.99 4.90
CA LYS A 62 12.04 6.72 5.68
C LYS A 62 11.68 6.80 7.14
N ALA A 63 10.43 7.12 7.46
CA ALA A 63 9.94 7.35 8.80
C ALA A 63 8.50 6.86 8.98
N SER A 64 8.03 6.76 10.22
CA SER A 64 6.61 6.54 10.55
C SER A 64 6.23 7.22 11.86
N PRO A 65 4.94 7.55 12.09
CA PRO A 65 4.49 8.18 13.33
C PRO A 65 4.84 7.38 14.59
N SER A 66 4.82 6.05 14.51
CA SER A 66 5.06 5.16 15.66
C SER A 66 6.54 4.90 15.96
N LYS A 67 7.45 5.13 14.99
CA LYS A 67 8.89 4.76 15.11
C LYS A 67 9.84 5.94 14.87
N GLY A 68 9.33 7.09 14.41
CA GLY A 68 10.19 8.18 13.94
C GLY A 68 10.97 7.80 12.69
N VAL A 69 12.20 8.33 12.54
CA VAL A 69 13.08 7.99 11.43
C VAL A 69 13.58 6.55 11.57
N ILE A 70 13.28 5.72 10.57
CA ILE A 70 13.68 4.30 10.52
C ILE A 70 15.02 4.15 9.78
N ARG A 71 15.18 4.90 8.67
CA ARG A 71 16.40 4.89 7.86
C ARG A 71 16.82 6.33 7.55
N ALA A 72 17.92 6.79 8.17
CA ALA A 72 18.41 8.16 7.98
C ALA A 72 19.12 8.32 6.63
N ASP A 73 19.98 7.36 6.27
CA ASP A 73 20.62 7.25 4.96
C ASP A 73 19.63 6.60 3.98
N PHE A 74 18.92 7.44 3.21
CA PHE A 74 17.72 7.05 2.47
C PHE A 74 17.83 7.38 0.98
N HIS A 75 18.11 6.34 0.18
CA HIS A 75 18.28 6.40 -1.27
C HIS A 75 17.26 5.51 -1.98
N PRO A 76 16.05 6.02 -2.32
CA PRO A 76 14.96 5.20 -2.87
C PRO A 76 15.33 4.39 -4.11
N ALA A 77 16.14 4.94 -5.01
CA ALA A 77 16.59 4.24 -6.22
C ALA A 77 17.46 3.02 -5.90
N GLU A 78 18.44 3.17 -5.00
CA GLU A 78 19.33 2.09 -4.58
C GLU A 78 18.57 1.01 -3.81
N ILE A 79 17.63 1.43 -2.94
CA ILE A 79 16.77 0.53 -2.19
C ILE A 79 15.88 -0.28 -3.15
N ALA A 80 15.29 0.36 -4.17
CA ALA A 80 14.45 -0.31 -5.16
C ALA A 80 15.24 -1.37 -5.96
N ALA A 81 16.43 -1.02 -6.43
CA ALA A 81 17.32 -1.96 -7.12
C ALA A 81 17.76 -3.13 -6.23
N SER A 82 18.03 -2.86 -4.94
CA SER A 82 18.34 -3.90 -3.95
C SER A 82 17.15 -4.84 -3.73
N TYR A 83 15.91 -4.30 -3.62
CA TYR A 83 14.69 -5.09 -3.49
C TYR A 83 14.42 -5.98 -4.72
N GLU A 84 14.59 -5.45 -5.94
CA GLU A 84 14.45 -6.25 -7.16
C GLU A 84 15.44 -7.43 -7.15
N LYS A 85 16.71 -7.17 -6.85
CA LYS A 85 17.75 -8.20 -6.71
C LYS A 85 17.43 -9.18 -5.58
N GLY A 86 16.83 -8.72 -4.47
CA GLY A 86 16.40 -9.53 -3.34
C GLY A 86 15.17 -10.39 -3.61
N GLY A 87 14.52 -10.21 -4.77
CA GLY A 87 13.40 -11.05 -5.22
C GLY A 87 12.00 -10.51 -4.87
N ALA A 88 11.85 -9.22 -4.57
CA ALA A 88 10.56 -8.59 -4.42
C ALA A 88 9.66 -8.84 -5.64
N ALA A 89 8.34 -8.88 -5.44
CA ALA A 89 7.35 -8.92 -6.51
C ALA A 89 6.95 -7.51 -6.97
N CYS A 90 6.77 -6.61 -6.01
CA CYS A 90 6.36 -5.22 -6.20
C CYS A 90 7.03 -4.33 -5.17
N LEU A 91 6.95 -3.02 -5.38
CA LEU A 91 7.35 -2.00 -4.42
C LEU A 91 6.13 -1.30 -3.81
N SER A 92 6.28 -0.79 -2.59
CA SER A 92 5.40 0.18 -1.96
C SER A 92 6.23 1.39 -1.55
N VAL A 93 5.87 2.59 -2.01
CA VAL A 93 6.66 3.80 -1.73
C VAL A 93 5.81 4.83 -1.03
N LEU A 94 6.25 5.25 0.18
CA LEU A 94 5.61 6.31 0.95
C LEU A 94 5.76 7.65 0.24
N THR A 95 4.63 8.31 -0.04
CA THR A 95 4.62 9.66 -0.62
C THR A 95 4.11 10.73 0.35
N ASP A 96 3.52 10.34 1.48
CA ASP A 96 3.12 11.26 2.55
C ASP A 96 4.33 11.97 3.15
N ARG A 97 4.31 13.32 3.15
CA ARG A 97 5.46 14.14 3.56
C ARG A 97 5.53 14.31 5.08
N GLN A 98 4.42 14.72 5.68
CA GLN A 98 4.41 15.20 7.06
C GLN A 98 4.62 14.09 8.08
N TYR A 99 3.98 12.95 7.89
CA TYR A 99 3.95 11.87 8.88
C TYR A 99 4.95 10.75 8.58
N PHE A 100 5.32 10.57 7.30
CA PHE A 100 6.21 9.47 6.88
C PHE A 100 7.51 9.97 6.24
N GLN A 101 7.72 11.28 6.13
CA GLN A 101 8.86 11.89 5.43
C GLN A 101 9.04 11.32 4.01
N GLY A 102 7.91 11.00 3.35
CA GLY A 102 7.84 10.56 1.98
C GLY A 102 7.90 11.71 0.98
N ALA A 103 7.94 11.37 -0.31
CA ALA A 103 7.84 12.35 -1.39
C ALA A 103 7.42 11.67 -2.71
N PRO A 104 6.69 12.36 -3.61
CA PRO A 104 6.43 11.89 -4.97
C PRO A 104 7.70 11.51 -5.75
N ASP A 105 8.78 12.27 -5.57
CA ASP A 105 10.06 12.00 -6.24
C ASP A 105 10.71 10.69 -5.80
N TYR A 106 10.41 10.20 -4.59
CA TYR A 106 10.89 8.89 -4.13
C TYR A 106 10.23 7.75 -4.92
N LEU A 107 8.95 7.88 -5.25
CA LEU A 107 8.24 6.91 -6.08
C LEU A 107 8.81 6.89 -7.50
N LYS A 108 9.01 8.06 -8.12
CA LYS A 108 9.61 8.17 -9.45
C LYS A 108 11.01 7.55 -9.47
N ALA A 109 11.87 7.93 -8.52
CA ALA A 109 13.23 7.42 -8.42
C ALA A 109 13.27 5.89 -8.23
N ALA A 110 12.40 5.34 -7.39
CA ALA A 110 12.29 3.90 -7.18
C ALA A 110 11.82 3.17 -8.43
N ARG A 111 10.81 3.71 -9.13
CA ARG A 111 10.25 3.11 -10.35
C ARG A 111 11.25 3.12 -11.51
N ASP A 112 12.04 4.19 -11.63
CA ASP A 112 13.04 4.32 -12.69
C ASP A 112 14.25 3.41 -12.49
N ALA A 113 14.53 3.03 -11.24
CA ALA A 113 15.68 2.20 -10.88
C ALA A 113 15.46 0.69 -11.07
N CYS A 114 14.22 0.23 -11.31
CA CYS A 114 13.91 -1.20 -11.44
C CYS A 114 12.70 -1.46 -12.35
N ALA A 115 12.44 -2.73 -12.67
CA ALA A 115 11.28 -3.14 -13.47
C ALA A 115 10.03 -3.47 -12.63
N LEU A 116 10.10 -3.44 -11.30
CA LEU A 116 9.01 -3.82 -10.41
C LEU A 116 7.83 -2.82 -10.49
N PRO A 117 6.59 -3.30 -10.43
CA PRO A 117 5.43 -2.44 -10.26
C PRO A 117 5.44 -1.72 -8.90
N VAL A 118 4.93 -0.48 -8.86
CA VAL A 118 5.02 0.39 -7.68
C VAL A 118 3.65 0.82 -7.19
N LEU A 119 3.39 0.56 -5.90
CA LEU A 119 2.25 1.09 -5.14
C LEU A 119 2.61 2.48 -4.59
N ARG A 120 1.76 3.50 -4.87
CA ARG A 120 1.75 4.75 -4.11
C ARG A 120 1.13 4.51 -2.74
N LYS A 121 1.95 4.47 -1.71
CA LYS A 121 1.49 4.33 -0.30
C LYS A 121 1.24 5.73 0.27
N ASP A 122 -0.02 6.13 0.26
CA ASP A 122 -0.51 7.44 0.71
C ASP A 122 -1.97 7.31 1.17
N PHE A 123 -2.55 8.38 1.74
CA PHE A 123 -3.93 8.45 2.18
C PHE A 123 -4.79 9.05 1.06
N MET A 124 -5.40 8.19 0.26
CA MET A 124 -6.16 8.56 -0.94
C MET A 124 -7.63 8.78 -0.57
N ILE A 125 -8.14 10.00 -0.72
CA ILE A 125 -9.51 10.38 -0.37
C ILE A 125 -10.20 11.25 -1.44
N ASP A 126 -9.52 11.56 -2.54
CA ASP A 126 -10.02 12.47 -3.56
C ASP A 126 -9.60 12.00 -4.97
N PRO A 127 -10.46 12.11 -6.00
CA PRO A 127 -10.11 11.75 -7.38
C PRO A 127 -8.85 12.46 -7.92
N TYR A 128 -8.57 13.67 -7.47
CA TYR A 128 -7.36 14.39 -7.83
C TYR A 128 -6.10 13.59 -7.54
N GLN A 129 -6.03 12.94 -6.35
CA GLN A 129 -4.88 12.14 -5.96
C GLN A 129 -4.70 10.88 -6.84
N VAL A 130 -5.78 10.35 -7.41
CA VAL A 130 -5.71 9.20 -8.34
C VAL A 130 -5.04 9.60 -9.64
N TYR A 131 -5.41 10.77 -10.21
CA TYR A 131 -4.72 11.32 -11.38
C TYR A 131 -3.25 11.65 -11.04
N GLU A 132 -3.02 12.29 -9.91
CA GLU A 132 -1.66 12.60 -9.42
C GLU A 132 -0.80 11.33 -9.27
N ALA A 133 -1.37 10.23 -8.72
CA ALA A 133 -0.68 8.95 -8.62
C ALA A 133 -0.29 8.42 -10.01
N ARG A 134 -1.20 8.49 -10.97
CA ARG A 134 -0.92 8.06 -12.34
C ARG A 134 0.12 8.96 -13.01
N ALA A 135 0.03 10.29 -12.84
CA ALA A 135 0.98 11.27 -13.38
C ALA A 135 2.42 11.04 -12.86
N MET A 136 2.58 10.59 -11.62
CA MET A 136 3.89 10.18 -11.08
C MET A 136 4.29 8.73 -11.45
N SER A 137 3.49 8.09 -12.33
CA SER A 137 3.71 6.73 -12.84
C SER A 137 3.51 5.61 -11.80
N ALA A 138 2.65 5.80 -10.80
CA ALA A 138 2.23 4.70 -9.94
C ALA A 138 1.50 3.61 -10.75
N ASP A 139 1.67 2.36 -10.34
CA ASP A 139 1.07 1.19 -10.96
C ASP A 139 -0.08 0.63 -10.10
N CYS A 140 -0.14 1.04 -8.83
CA CYS A 140 -1.17 0.70 -7.87
C CYS A 140 -1.40 1.87 -6.91
N ILE A 141 -2.63 2.01 -6.40
CA ILE A 141 -2.98 2.93 -5.32
C ILE A 141 -3.47 2.18 -4.10
N LEU A 142 -3.47 2.86 -2.94
CA LEU A 142 -4.00 2.37 -1.68
C LEU A 142 -5.33 3.04 -1.35
N LEU A 143 -6.34 2.26 -0.99
CA LEU A 143 -7.56 2.74 -0.34
C LEU A 143 -7.63 2.14 1.06
N ILE A 144 -7.61 2.97 2.09
CA ILE A 144 -7.71 2.56 3.50
C ILE A 144 -9.16 2.71 3.93
N VAL A 145 -9.86 1.62 4.23
CA VAL A 145 -11.29 1.67 4.57
C VAL A 145 -11.57 2.65 5.70
N GLY A 146 -10.75 2.63 6.75
CA GLY A 146 -10.87 3.55 7.89
C GLY A 146 -10.81 5.04 7.54
N ALA A 147 -10.30 5.41 6.36
CA ALA A 147 -10.27 6.80 5.90
C ALA A 147 -11.64 7.30 5.38
N PHE A 148 -12.55 6.38 5.03
CA PHE A 148 -13.87 6.68 4.48
C PHE A 148 -15.01 6.44 5.46
N THR A 149 -14.69 5.86 6.60
CA THR A 149 -15.65 5.54 7.66
C THR A 149 -15.48 6.47 8.85
N PRO A 150 -16.33 7.48 9.05
CA PRO A 150 -16.83 7.75 10.40
C PRO A 150 -17.69 6.55 10.80
N PRO A 151 -18.01 6.30 12.11
CA PRO A 151 -18.93 5.21 12.42
C PRO A 151 -20.13 5.33 11.49
N PHE A 152 -20.30 4.36 10.56
CA PHE A 152 -21.39 4.42 9.59
C PHE A 152 -22.69 4.56 10.37
N PRO A 153 -23.52 5.59 10.15
CA PRO A 153 -24.89 5.44 10.55
C PRO A 153 -25.41 4.20 9.83
N LYS A 154 -26.05 3.27 10.55
CA LYS A 154 -26.61 2.04 9.95
C LYS A 154 -27.37 2.43 8.67
N GLY A 155 -26.83 2.05 7.51
CA GLY A 155 -27.34 2.42 6.19
C GLY A 155 -26.59 3.50 5.42
N GLY A 156 -25.50 4.08 5.91
CA GLY A 156 -24.69 5.09 5.20
C GLY A 156 -23.71 4.44 4.20
N ARG A 157 -24.09 4.38 2.92
CA ARG A 157 -23.23 3.85 1.83
C ARG A 157 -22.23 4.86 1.27
N GLY A 158 -22.17 6.08 1.81
CA GLY A 158 -21.39 7.17 1.23
C GLY A 158 -19.88 6.86 1.09
N GLY A 159 -19.28 6.28 2.11
CA GLY A 159 -17.85 5.93 2.09
C GLY A 159 -17.53 4.79 1.11
N ILE A 160 -18.38 3.76 1.04
CA ILE A 160 -18.23 2.66 0.08
C ILE A 160 -18.36 3.19 -1.36
N SER A 161 -19.37 4.02 -1.64
CA SER A 161 -19.56 4.61 -2.97
C SER A 161 -18.36 5.45 -3.38
N GLN A 162 -17.77 6.21 -2.46
CA GLN A 162 -16.56 6.99 -2.72
C GLN A 162 -15.35 6.09 -3.03
N MET A 163 -15.15 5.00 -2.27
CA MET A 163 -14.09 4.03 -2.57
C MET A 163 -14.29 3.39 -3.95
N GLN A 164 -15.53 3.00 -4.30
CA GLN A 164 -15.87 2.43 -5.60
C GLN A 164 -15.63 3.42 -6.75
N GLU A 165 -15.88 4.70 -6.54
CA GLU A 165 -15.56 5.76 -7.51
C GLU A 165 -14.05 5.87 -7.74
N LEU A 166 -13.25 5.94 -6.65
CA LEU A 166 -11.79 6.00 -6.73
C LEU A 166 -11.18 4.73 -7.36
N GLU A 167 -11.72 3.56 -7.01
CA GLU A 167 -11.34 2.28 -7.62
C GLU A 167 -11.61 2.28 -9.13
N SER A 168 -12.82 2.69 -9.53
CA SER A 168 -13.20 2.72 -10.95
C SER A 168 -12.31 3.68 -11.74
N LEU A 169 -11.97 4.82 -11.16
CA LEU A 169 -11.06 5.79 -11.76
C LEU A 169 -9.65 5.21 -11.91
N ALA A 170 -9.12 4.58 -10.87
CA ALA A 170 -7.80 3.96 -10.91
C ALA A 170 -7.71 2.85 -11.97
N HIS A 171 -8.73 1.98 -12.03
CA HIS A 171 -8.81 0.94 -13.05
C HIS A 171 -8.92 1.53 -14.45
N GLY A 172 -9.69 2.62 -14.64
CA GLY A 172 -9.79 3.35 -15.91
C GLY A 172 -8.46 3.94 -16.39
N LEU A 173 -7.56 4.24 -15.46
CA LEU A 173 -6.19 4.71 -15.72
C LEU A 173 -5.16 3.56 -15.78
N GLY A 174 -5.60 2.30 -15.74
CA GLY A 174 -4.75 1.10 -15.82
C GLY A 174 -4.01 0.73 -14.53
N MET A 175 -4.28 1.41 -13.42
CA MET A 175 -3.69 1.08 -12.11
C MET A 175 -4.48 -0.01 -11.38
N ALA A 176 -3.77 -0.84 -10.59
CA ALA A 176 -4.39 -1.70 -9.60
C ALA A 176 -4.81 -0.90 -8.35
N VAL A 177 -5.64 -1.50 -7.51
CA VAL A 177 -6.05 -0.95 -6.22
C VAL A 177 -5.79 -1.98 -5.14
N LEU A 178 -5.09 -1.60 -4.07
CA LEU A 178 -4.99 -2.34 -2.82
C LEU A 178 -5.96 -1.68 -1.83
N VAL A 179 -6.91 -2.46 -1.29
CA VAL A 179 -7.80 -1.97 -0.24
C VAL A 179 -7.35 -2.53 1.10
N GLU A 180 -7.07 -1.64 2.07
CA GLU A 180 -6.54 -1.98 3.40
C GLU A 180 -7.66 -1.91 4.44
N SER A 181 -7.76 -2.98 5.27
CA SER A 181 -8.69 -3.10 6.40
C SER A 181 -7.95 -3.55 7.67
N HIS A 182 -8.56 -3.25 8.85
CA HIS A 182 -7.96 -3.50 10.17
C HIS A 182 -8.81 -4.43 11.04
N ASP A 183 -10.06 -4.64 10.68
CA ASP A 183 -11.02 -5.49 11.41
C ASP A 183 -12.11 -6.02 10.47
N GLY A 184 -13.06 -6.80 11.03
CA GLY A 184 -14.12 -7.44 10.26
C GLY A 184 -15.11 -6.44 9.63
N GLU A 185 -15.43 -5.33 10.30
CA GLU A 185 -16.36 -4.32 9.76
C GLU A 185 -15.72 -3.62 8.56
N GLU A 186 -14.44 -3.27 8.64
CA GLU A 186 -13.68 -2.70 7.53
C GLU A 186 -13.51 -3.72 6.39
N LEU A 187 -13.31 -5.01 6.70
CA LEU A 187 -13.21 -6.06 5.69
C LEU A 187 -14.52 -6.22 4.91
N GLU A 188 -15.68 -6.22 5.57
CA GLU A 188 -16.97 -6.26 4.89
C GLU A 188 -17.11 -5.12 3.87
N ALA A 189 -16.69 -3.89 4.23
CA ALA A 189 -16.69 -2.76 3.32
C ALA A 189 -15.66 -2.90 2.18
N ALA A 190 -14.47 -3.44 2.47
CA ALA A 190 -13.45 -3.72 1.48
C ALA A 190 -13.91 -4.72 0.40
N LEU A 191 -14.68 -5.73 0.81
CA LEU A 191 -15.20 -6.76 -0.08
C LEU A 191 -16.29 -6.26 -1.05
N GLU A 192 -16.87 -5.09 -0.81
CA GLU A 192 -17.76 -4.41 -1.76
C GLU A 192 -17.02 -3.82 -2.99
N LEU A 193 -15.69 -3.76 -2.95
CA LEU A 193 -14.85 -3.35 -4.06
C LEU A 193 -14.56 -4.53 -5.00
N LYS A 194 -14.23 -4.22 -6.27
CA LYS A 194 -13.95 -5.24 -7.30
C LYS A 194 -12.50 -5.71 -7.30
N THR A 195 -11.60 -4.95 -6.69
CA THR A 195 -10.17 -5.28 -6.67
C THR A 195 -9.92 -6.66 -6.08
N PRO A 196 -9.03 -7.48 -6.66
CA PRO A 196 -8.64 -8.73 -6.05
C PRO A 196 -7.68 -8.58 -4.87
N LEU A 197 -7.14 -7.39 -4.60
CA LEU A 197 -6.09 -7.16 -3.62
C LEU A 197 -6.68 -6.67 -2.29
N ILE A 198 -6.71 -7.55 -1.30
CA ILE A 198 -7.23 -7.26 0.05
C ILE A 198 -6.06 -7.22 1.04
N GLY A 199 -5.77 -6.04 1.56
CA GLY A 199 -4.76 -5.81 2.61
C GLY A 199 -5.37 -5.97 3.99
N ILE A 200 -4.74 -6.77 4.84
CA ILE A 200 -5.07 -6.85 6.27
C ILE A 200 -3.89 -6.29 7.06
N ASN A 201 -4.12 -5.14 7.67
CA ASN A 201 -3.11 -4.49 8.49
C ASN A 201 -3.18 -5.00 9.93
N ASN A 202 -2.16 -5.78 10.33
CA ASN A 202 -2.04 -6.36 11.66
C ASN A 202 -1.79 -5.32 12.76
N ARG A 203 -1.50 -4.06 12.41
CA ARG A 203 -1.25 -3.00 13.36
C ARG A 203 -2.54 -2.22 13.66
N ASN A 204 -2.96 -2.25 14.90
CA ASN A 204 -4.04 -1.39 15.37
C ASN A 204 -3.60 0.09 15.34
N LEU A 205 -4.33 0.94 14.60
CA LEU A 205 -3.96 2.35 14.44
C LEU A 205 -4.21 3.22 15.69
N ARG A 206 -4.89 2.69 16.72
CA ARG A 206 -5.12 3.40 17.99
C ARG A 206 -4.05 3.08 19.02
N THR A 207 -3.75 1.77 19.18
CA THR A 207 -2.83 1.27 20.24
C THR A 207 -1.42 1.05 19.72
N PHE A 208 -1.22 0.99 18.40
CA PHE A 208 -0.01 0.55 17.70
C PHE A 208 0.41 -0.89 18.02
N GLU A 209 -0.42 -1.65 18.72
CA GLU A 209 -0.23 -3.08 18.91
C GLU A 209 -0.31 -3.80 17.56
N THR A 210 0.55 -4.81 17.37
CA THR A 210 0.61 -5.58 16.14
C THR A 210 0.42 -7.05 16.44
N ARG A 211 -0.59 -7.68 15.82
CA ARG A 211 -0.96 -9.09 16.02
C ARG A 211 -1.12 -9.77 14.67
N LEU A 212 -0.31 -10.79 14.39
CA LEU A 212 -0.40 -11.56 13.14
C LEU A 212 -1.71 -12.34 13.04
N GLU A 213 -2.29 -12.70 14.17
CA GLU A 213 -3.60 -13.36 14.28
C GLU A 213 -4.71 -12.54 13.61
N THR A 214 -4.59 -11.21 13.52
CA THR A 214 -5.56 -10.36 12.82
C THR A 214 -5.80 -10.82 11.37
N THR A 215 -4.72 -11.10 10.63
CA THR A 215 -4.84 -11.64 9.26
C THR A 215 -5.48 -13.03 9.29
N ILE A 216 -5.03 -13.91 10.20
CA ILE A 216 -5.49 -15.32 10.29
C ILE A 216 -6.99 -15.37 10.61
N ASP A 217 -7.43 -14.58 11.61
CA ASP A 217 -8.82 -14.55 12.08
C ASP A 217 -9.78 -14.03 10.98
N LEU A 218 -9.31 -13.20 10.05
CA LEU A 218 -10.13 -12.65 8.98
C LEU A 218 -10.13 -13.49 7.70
N MET A 219 -9.21 -14.45 7.55
CA MET A 219 -9.07 -15.26 6.33
C MET A 219 -10.34 -16.00 5.93
N GLU A 220 -11.09 -16.54 6.90
CA GLU A 220 -12.31 -17.31 6.64
C GLU A 220 -13.45 -16.50 6.00
N HIS A 221 -13.38 -15.17 6.11
CA HIS A 221 -14.36 -14.24 5.55
C HIS A 221 -14.00 -13.73 4.14
N ILE A 222 -12.82 -14.08 3.63
CA ILE A 222 -12.31 -13.56 2.36
C ILE A 222 -12.53 -14.60 1.24
N PRO A 223 -13.21 -14.24 0.13
CA PRO A 223 -13.41 -15.14 -1.00
C PRO A 223 -12.08 -15.62 -1.61
N ALA A 224 -12.06 -16.88 -2.08
CA ALA A 224 -10.84 -17.53 -2.60
C ALA A 224 -10.29 -16.91 -3.90
N ASP A 225 -11.05 -16.07 -4.60
CA ASP A 225 -10.62 -15.33 -5.77
C ASP A 225 -9.83 -14.04 -5.45
N ARG A 226 -9.78 -13.67 -4.16
CA ARG A 226 -9.02 -12.52 -3.66
C ARG A 226 -7.59 -12.94 -3.29
N ILE A 227 -6.68 -11.97 -3.38
CA ILE A 227 -5.29 -12.11 -2.91
C ILE A 227 -5.19 -11.36 -1.58
N VAL A 228 -4.99 -12.12 -0.50
CA VAL A 228 -4.80 -11.54 0.84
C VAL A 228 -3.35 -11.10 0.99
N ILE A 229 -3.15 -9.82 1.33
CA ILE A 229 -1.85 -9.23 1.63
C ILE A 229 -1.80 -8.95 3.13
N THR A 230 -0.92 -9.66 3.87
CA THR A 230 -0.68 -9.35 5.29
C THR A 230 0.28 -8.18 5.42
N GLU A 231 -0.09 -7.17 6.20
CA GLU A 231 0.69 -5.95 6.41
C GLU A 231 1.06 -5.79 7.87
N SER A 232 2.23 -5.27 8.15
CA SER A 232 2.79 -5.07 9.49
C SER A 232 3.10 -6.37 10.27
N GLY A 233 4.13 -6.35 11.10
CA GLY A 233 4.44 -7.43 12.04
C GLY A 233 5.30 -8.58 11.49
N ILE A 234 5.56 -8.64 10.20
CA ILE A 234 6.45 -9.66 9.61
C ILE A 234 7.92 -9.24 9.84
N LEU A 235 8.51 -9.79 10.87
CA LEU A 235 9.87 -9.45 11.33
C LEU A 235 10.82 -10.65 11.38
N THR A 236 10.30 -11.88 11.28
CA THR A 236 11.09 -13.11 11.42
C THR A 236 10.65 -14.17 10.42
N PRO A 237 11.54 -15.11 10.03
CA PRO A 237 11.15 -16.27 9.21
C PRO A 237 10.00 -17.09 9.81
N ALA A 238 9.91 -17.15 11.13
CA ALA A 238 8.82 -17.85 11.83
C ALA A 238 7.46 -17.17 11.57
N GLY A 239 7.41 -15.83 11.51
CA GLY A 239 6.20 -15.09 11.15
C GLY A 239 5.79 -15.35 9.69
N VAL A 240 6.76 -15.44 8.78
CA VAL A 240 6.50 -15.82 7.36
C VAL A 240 5.94 -17.25 7.30
N ALA A 241 6.57 -18.20 7.99
CA ALA A 241 6.14 -19.59 8.02
C ALA A 241 4.73 -19.74 8.62
N LEU A 242 4.41 -18.98 9.69
CA LEU A 242 3.06 -18.96 10.28
C LEU A 242 2.02 -18.50 9.25
N MET A 243 2.26 -17.39 8.55
CA MET A 243 1.32 -16.89 7.53
C MET A 243 1.14 -17.90 6.40
N ARG A 244 2.24 -18.49 5.89
CA ARG A 244 2.19 -19.48 4.82
C ARG A 244 1.47 -20.78 5.24
N ALA A 245 1.57 -21.17 6.50
CA ALA A 245 0.81 -22.31 7.04
C ALA A 245 -0.71 -22.06 7.04
N HIS A 246 -1.13 -20.78 7.02
CA HIS A 246 -2.51 -20.33 6.86
C HIS A 246 -2.83 -19.86 5.43
N GLU A 247 -2.08 -20.31 4.42
CA GLU A 247 -2.28 -20.02 2.99
C GLU A 247 -2.10 -18.53 2.61
N VAL A 248 -1.60 -17.68 3.50
CA VAL A 248 -1.24 -16.30 3.19
C VAL A 248 0.15 -16.27 2.56
N ASN A 249 0.20 -15.99 1.25
CA ASN A 249 1.42 -16.01 0.45
C ASN A 249 1.85 -14.63 -0.06
N THR A 250 1.16 -13.55 0.34
CA THR A 250 1.47 -12.20 -0.07
C THR A 250 1.68 -11.30 1.14
N PHE A 251 2.78 -10.53 1.11
CA PHE A 251 3.28 -9.79 2.27
C PHE A 251 3.63 -8.36 1.88
N LEU A 252 3.20 -7.36 2.67
CA LEU A 252 3.71 -6.00 2.58
C LEU A 252 4.62 -5.73 3.79
N VAL A 253 5.92 -5.57 3.52
CA VAL A 253 6.96 -5.50 4.56
C VAL A 253 7.89 -4.32 4.30
N GLY A 254 8.14 -3.53 5.35
CA GLY A 254 9.03 -2.37 5.29
C GLY A 254 9.98 -2.29 6.48
N GLU A 255 9.46 -2.36 7.71
CA GLU A 255 10.24 -2.08 8.92
C GLU A 255 11.48 -2.98 9.07
N ALA A 256 11.34 -4.29 8.82
CA ALA A 256 12.45 -5.23 8.88
C ALA A 256 13.56 -4.86 7.89
N PHE A 257 13.18 -4.55 6.66
CA PHE A 257 14.12 -4.25 5.58
C PHE A 257 14.80 -2.90 5.75
N MET A 258 14.04 -1.87 6.15
CA MET A 258 14.58 -0.51 6.32
C MET A 258 15.58 -0.40 7.47
N LYS A 259 15.50 -1.28 8.46
CA LYS A 259 16.48 -1.36 9.56
C LYS A 259 17.77 -2.08 9.19
N ALA A 260 17.75 -2.91 8.15
CA ALA A 260 18.91 -3.69 7.73
C ALA A 260 19.91 -2.83 6.93
N PRO A 261 21.20 -3.12 6.99
CA PRO A 261 22.21 -2.46 6.15
C PRO A 261 21.87 -2.56 4.65
N ASP A 262 21.55 -3.77 4.18
CA ASP A 262 21.10 -4.05 2.80
C ASP A 262 19.65 -4.56 2.84
N PRO A 263 18.67 -3.74 2.39
CA PRO A 263 17.26 -4.09 2.41
C PRO A 263 16.90 -5.33 1.57
N GLY A 264 17.51 -5.50 0.40
CA GLY A 264 17.26 -6.64 -0.49
C GLY A 264 17.86 -7.93 0.04
N ALA A 265 19.04 -7.88 0.65
CA ALA A 265 19.63 -9.05 1.31
C ALA A 265 18.77 -9.51 2.50
N GLU A 266 18.21 -8.56 3.28
CA GLU A 266 17.30 -8.88 4.37
C GLU A 266 15.97 -9.46 3.87
N LEU A 267 15.42 -8.94 2.75
CA LEU A 267 14.25 -9.53 2.10
C LEU A 267 14.55 -10.98 1.72
N ALA A 268 15.64 -11.23 1.00
CA ALA A 268 16.03 -12.59 0.60
C ALA A 268 16.20 -13.52 1.81
N ARG A 269 16.82 -13.04 2.91
CA ARG A 269 17.01 -13.79 4.14
C ARG A 269 15.69 -14.11 4.85
N LEU A 270 14.80 -13.13 4.93
CA LEU A 270 13.53 -13.26 5.67
C LEU A 270 12.59 -14.26 4.97
N PHE A 271 12.63 -14.32 3.65
CA PHE A 271 11.78 -15.16 2.80
C PHE A 271 12.50 -16.35 2.16
N ALA A 272 13.73 -16.67 2.62
CA ALA A 272 14.44 -17.88 2.25
C ALA A 272 13.79 -19.09 2.96
N GLY A 273 12.85 -19.77 2.29
CA GLY A 273 12.16 -20.95 2.82
C GLY A 273 11.20 -21.53 1.80
#